data_1b756e553d2c04b712c47b9bd8db6967
#
_entry.id   1b756e553d2c04b712c47b9bd8db6967
#
_cell.length_a   1.000
_cell.length_b   1.000
_cell.length_c   1.000
_cell.angle_alpha   90.00
_cell.angle_beta   90.00
_cell.angle_gamma   90.00
#
_symmetry.space_group_name_H-M   'P 1'
#
loop_
_entity.id
_entity.type
_entity.pdbx_description
1 polymer ?
#
loop_
_entity_poly.entity_id
_entity_poly.type
_entity_poly.pdbx_seq_one_letter_code
_entity_poly.pdbx_strand_id
1 'polypeptide(L)'
;MDRDQNFDTTNAAPVAGSTLFPAEQYSYCPVPLMGLSYDWAALNAKIDAMTPKGGTNQAIGLQWGFQSLTAAPLTISPMDPNYKYQKVIVLLTDGLNTQDRWYGNGSSPSPQVDARQQILCSNIKTAGITIYTVQVNTDGDPTSTLLQQCATDSNKFFLLTSANQIVSTFDTIGTSLQPLYVSK
;
A
#
# COMPACT_ATOMS: atom_id res chain seq x y z
N MET A 1 17.12 -7.27 17.10
CA MET A 1 16.22 -7.28 15.93
C MET A 1 17.08 -6.97 14.73
N ASP A 2 17.08 -7.87 13.76
CA ASP A 2 17.87 -7.71 12.55
C ASP A 2 17.11 -6.80 11.56
N ARG A 3 17.71 -5.68 11.17
CA ARG A 3 17.11 -4.68 10.29
C ARG A 3 17.02 -5.12 8.82
N ASP A 4 17.75 -6.17 8.46
CA ASP A 4 17.89 -6.60 7.07
C ASP A 4 17.08 -7.89 6.78
N GLN A 5 16.20 -8.29 7.69
CA GLN A 5 15.36 -9.48 7.51
C GLN A 5 14.26 -9.24 6.48
N ASN A 6 14.07 -10.22 5.61
CA ASN A 6 13.08 -10.14 4.53
C ASN A 6 11.69 -10.69 4.91
N PHE A 7 11.55 -11.37 6.03
CA PHE A 7 10.27 -11.95 6.46
C PHE A 7 9.24 -10.88 6.87
N ASP A 8 9.67 -9.65 7.18
CA ASP A 8 8.77 -8.52 7.44
C ASP A 8 8.05 -8.00 6.18
N THR A 9 8.39 -8.51 5.02
CA THR A 9 7.71 -8.22 3.75
C THR A 9 6.77 -9.35 3.30
N THR A 10 6.45 -10.29 4.18
CA THR A 10 5.57 -11.42 3.89
C THR A 10 4.14 -11.16 4.34
N ASN A 11 3.22 -12.04 3.96
CA ASN A 11 1.85 -12.07 4.46
C ASN A 11 1.67 -12.99 5.68
N ALA A 12 2.75 -13.54 6.21
CA ALA A 12 2.69 -14.39 7.39
C ALA A 12 2.32 -13.58 8.64
N ALA A 13 1.51 -14.18 9.51
CA ALA A 13 1.20 -13.59 10.80
C ALA A 13 2.46 -13.43 11.66
N PRO A 14 2.62 -12.31 12.39
CA PRO A 14 3.71 -12.16 13.34
C PRO A 14 3.70 -13.26 14.40
N VAL A 15 4.88 -13.77 14.72
CA VAL A 15 5.07 -14.84 15.73
C VAL A 15 5.81 -14.27 16.92
N ALA A 16 5.26 -14.47 18.13
CA ALA A 16 5.89 -14.03 19.37
C ALA A 16 7.31 -14.58 19.52
N GLY A 17 8.24 -13.71 19.87
CA GLY A 17 9.65 -14.05 20.10
C GLY A 17 10.51 -14.14 18.84
N SER A 18 9.93 -14.08 17.63
CA SER A 18 10.70 -14.17 16.37
C SER A 18 10.43 -13.04 15.40
N THR A 19 9.17 -12.76 15.08
CA THR A 19 8.81 -11.77 14.04
C THR A 19 7.99 -10.59 14.57
N LEU A 20 7.79 -10.47 15.88
CA LEU A 20 7.19 -9.29 16.49
C LEU A 20 8.18 -8.12 16.50
N PHE A 21 7.70 -7.00 16.06
CA PHE A 21 8.44 -5.73 16.13
C PHE A 21 7.90 -4.89 17.30
N PRO A 22 8.75 -4.18 18.06
CA PRO A 22 8.27 -3.26 19.07
C PRO A 22 7.36 -2.21 18.44
N ALA A 23 6.19 -1.99 19.04
CA ALA A 23 5.36 -0.87 18.71
C ALA A 23 6.05 0.41 19.22
N GLU A 24 6.56 1.21 18.31
CA GLU A 24 7.15 2.49 18.64
C GLU A 24 6.22 3.59 18.18
N GLN A 25 5.67 4.33 19.15
CA GLN A 25 4.78 5.45 18.89
C GLN A 25 5.56 6.74 19.15
N TYR A 26 5.90 7.40 18.05
CA TYR A 26 6.46 8.76 18.08
C TYR A 26 5.35 9.80 17.90
N SER A 27 5.72 11.07 17.99
CA SER A 27 4.80 12.20 17.90
C SER A 27 3.98 12.28 16.61
N TYR A 28 4.34 11.50 15.61
CA TYR A 28 3.75 11.53 14.27
C TYR A 28 3.10 10.19 13.87
N CYS A 29 2.50 9.51 14.83
CA CYS A 29 1.79 8.27 14.55
C CYS A 29 0.58 8.54 13.65
N PRO A 30 0.43 7.85 12.51
CA PRO A 30 -0.75 7.99 11.66
C PRO A 30 -1.99 7.39 12.33
N VAL A 31 -3.16 7.68 11.78
CA VAL A 31 -4.40 7.02 12.23
C VAL A 31 -4.27 5.50 12.11
N PRO A 32 -4.85 4.72 13.04
CA PRO A 32 -4.83 3.27 12.98
C PRO A 32 -5.41 2.75 11.66
N LEU A 33 -4.84 1.68 11.14
CA LEU A 33 -5.41 1.02 9.98
C LEU A 33 -6.84 0.54 10.25
N MET A 34 -7.62 0.39 9.21
CA MET A 34 -8.97 -0.18 9.24
C MET A 34 -8.98 -1.45 8.38
N GLY A 35 -9.59 -2.50 8.90
CA GLY A 35 -9.80 -3.73 8.12
C GLY A 35 -10.77 -3.50 6.95
N LEU A 36 -10.83 -4.48 6.04
CA LEU A 36 -11.77 -4.44 4.91
C LEU A 36 -13.21 -4.31 5.42
N SER A 37 -13.95 -3.36 4.87
CA SER A 37 -15.31 -3.02 5.33
C SER A 37 -16.16 -2.49 4.18
N TYR A 38 -17.48 -2.72 4.28
CA TYR A 38 -18.49 -2.08 3.44
C TYR A 38 -19.16 -0.90 4.14
N ASP A 39 -18.71 -0.53 5.33
CA ASP A 39 -19.20 0.65 6.05
C ASP A 39 -18.53 1.91 5.46
N TRP A 40 -19.18 2.47 4.45
CA TRP A 40 -18.71 3.65 3.74
C TRP A 40 -18.61 4.88 4.63
N ALA A 41 -19.49 5.01 5.63
CA ALA A 41 -19.45 6.13 6.57
C ALA A 41 -18.21 6.04 7.46
N ALA A 42 -17.90 4.86 7.98
CA ALA A 42 -16.69 4.63 8.77
C ALA A 42 -15.41 4.79 7.94
N LEU A 43 -15.40 4.36 6.66
CA LEU A 43 -14.29 4.54 5.74
C LEU A 43 -14.04 6.03 5.47
N ASN A 44 -15.08 6.81 5.19
CA ASN A 44 -14.95 8.26 4.96
C ASN A 44 -14.43 8.96 6.23
N ALA A 45 -15.01 8.66 7.40
CA ALA A 45 -14.54 9.22 8.66
C ALA A 45 -13.05 8.88 8.94
N LYS A 46 -12.60 7.69 8.52
CA LYS A 46 -11.18 7.30 8.63
C LYS A 46 -10.29 8.15 7.73
N ILE A 47 -10.71 8.41 6.50
CA ILE A 47 -9.98 9.26 5.55
C ILE A 47 -9.91 10.69 6.08
N ASP A 48 -11.04 11.24 6.55
CA ASP A 48 -11.10 12.59 7.11
C ASP A 48 -10.21 12.79 8.34
N ALA A 49 -9.98 11.72 9.10
CA ALA A 49 -9.11 11.73 10.28
C ALA A 49 -7.61 11.68 9.94
N MET A 50 -7.23 11.42 8.69
CA MET A 50 -5.82 11.35 8.30
C MET A 50 -5.17 12.72 8.35
N THR A 51 -4.04 12.81 9.04
CA THR A 51 -3.25 14.04 9.13
C THR A 51 -1.82 13.72 8.70
N PRO A 52 -1.32 14.30 7.59
CA PRO A 52 0.04 14.04 7.12
C PRO A 52 1.07 14.68 8.06
N LYS A 53 2.00 13.87 8.58
CA LYS A 53 3.11 14.31 9.45
C LYS A 53 4.27 13.32 9.38
N GLY A 54 5.49 13.81 9.61
CA GLY A 54 6.70 12.99 9.69
C GLY A 54 7.29 12.64 8.32
N GLY A 55 8.26 11.71 8.33
CA GLY A 55 8.89 11.19 7.12
C GLY A 55 8.01 10.13 6.43
N THR A 56 8.29 9.88 5.15
CA THR A 56 7.50 8.94 4.33
C THR A 56 8.12 7.54 4.34
N ASN A 57 7.29 6.54 4.66
CA ASN A 57 7.58 5.12 4.46
C ASN A 57 6.36 4.41 3.88
N GLN A 58 6.29 4.35 2.56
CA GLN A 58 5.17 3.72 1.85
C GLN A 58 5.10 2.22 2.11
N ALA A 59 6.25 1.58 2.39
CA ALA A 59 6.31 0.14 2.60
C ALA A 59 5.49 -0.32 3.81
N ILE A 60 5.35 0.50 4.85
CA ILE A 60 4.51 0.18 6.01
C ILE A 60 3.04 0.06 5.60
N GLY A 61 2.50 1.06 4.91
CA GLY A 61 1.12 1.04 4.42
C GLY A 61 0.87 -0.11 3.44
N LEU A 62 1.81 -0.32 2.52
CA LEU A 62 1.74 -1.42 1.56
C LEU A 62 1.77 -2.80 2.24
N GLN A 63 2.59 -2.99 3.27
CA GLN A 63 2.65 -4.22 4.05
C GLN A 63 1.31 -4.51 4.75
N TRP A 64 0.71 -3.50 5.37
CA TRP A 64 -0.60 -3.65 5.98
C TRP A 64 -1.72 -3.91 4.96
N GLY A 65 -1.65 -3.28 3.79
CA GLY A 65 -2.53 -3.58 2.67
C GLY A 65 -2.40 -5.04 2.22
N PHE A 66 -1.18 -5.56 2.13
CA PHE A 66 -0.92 -6.96 1.80
C PHE A 66 -1.51 -7.90 2.85
N GLN A 67 -1.28 -7.62 4.13
CA GLN A 67 -1.80 -8.42 5.23
C GLN A 67 -3.32 -8.39 5.33
N SER A 68 -3.96 -7.27 5.02
CA SER A 68 -5.42 -7.14 5.06
C SER A 68 -6.14 -8.00 3.99
N LEU A 69 -5.43 -8.41 2.95
CA LEU A 69 -5.95 -9.31 1.92
C LEU A 69 -5.73 -10.79 2.24
N THR A 70 -5.20 -11.09 3.40
CA THR A 70 -4.98 -12.45 3.91
C THR A 70 -5.73 -12.65 5.24
N ALA A 71 -5.86 -13.89 5.68
CA ALA A 71 -6.61 -14.18 6.91
C ALA A 71 -5.92 -13.69 8.19
N ALA A 72 -4.60 -13.42 8.16
CA ALA A 72 -3.81 -13.08 9.33
C ALA A 72 -2.85 -11.92 9.03
N PRO A 73 -2.62 -11.01 10.01
CA PRO A 73 -3.28 -10.92 11.32
C PRO A 73 -4.65 -10.23 11.29
N LEU A 74 -5.05 -9.69 10.12
CA LEU A 74 -6.32 -9.01 9.94
C LEU A 74 -7.38 -10.00 9.48
N THR A 75 -8.52 -9.96 10.15
CA THR A 75 -9.64 -10.83 9.80
C THR A 75 -10.35 -10.26 8.58
N ILE A 76 -10.46 -11.06 7.54
CA ILE A 76 -11.34 -10.83 6.41
C ILE A 76 -12.50 -11.81 6.47
N SER A 77 -13.66 -11.41 5.98
CA SER A 77 -14.80 -12.33 5.86
C SER A 77 -14.41 -13.52 4.99
N PRO A 78 -14.85 -14.74 5.32
CA PRO A 78 -14.64 -15.89 4.46
C PRO A 78 -15.14 -15.59 3.05
N MET A 79 -14.34 -15.95 2.05
CA MET A 79 -14.75 -15.80 0.65
C MET A 79 -15.81 -16.85 0.32
N ASP A 80 -16.90 -16.41 -0.31
CA ASP A 80 -17.92 -17.33 -0.82
C ASP A 80 -17.36 -18.11 -2.01
N PRO A 81 -17.30 -19.46 -1.96
CA PRO A 81 -16.72 -20.29 -3.02
C PRO A 81 -17.46 -20.19 -4.36
N ASN A 82 -18.66 -19.64 -4.37
CA ASN A 82 -19.44 -19.43 -5.59
C ASN A 82 -18.99 -18.21 -6.39
N TYR A 83 -18.12 -17.36 -5.83
CA TYR A 83 -17.62 -16.16 -6.49
C TYR A 83 -16.13 -16.25 -6.78
N LYS A 84 -15.72 -15.64 -7.88
CA LYS A 84 -14.30 -15.39 -8.16
C LYS A 84 -13.90 -14.06 -7.55
N TYR A 85 -12.89 -14.11 -6.71
CA TYR A 85 -12.35 -12.91 -6.05
C TYR A 85 -11.07 -12.44 -6.75
N GLN A 86 -10.96 -11.14 -6.91
CA GLN A 86 -9.76 -10.48 -7.36
C GLN A 86 -9.22 -9.65 -6.20
N LYS A 87 -7.97 -9.91 -5.81
CA LYS A 87 -7.30 -9.14 -4.75
C LYS A 87 -6.50 -8.01 -5.39
N VAL A 88 -6.77 -6.80 -4.95
CA VAL A 88 -6.18 -5.59 -5.53
C VAL A 88 -5.70 -4.67 -4.41
N ILE A 89 -4.53 -4.09 -4.59
CA ILE A 89 -3.99 -3.01 -3.77
C ILE A 89 -3.87 -1.77 -4.65
N VAL A 90 -4.33 -0.62 -4.15
CA VAL A 90 -4.05 0.68 -4.73
C VAL A 90 -3.13 1.42 -3.77
N LEU A 91 -1.88 1.64 -4.18
CA LEU A 91 -0.90 2.42 -3.43
C LEU A 91 -0.90 3.85 -3.97
N LEU A 92 -1.43 4.78 -3.17
CA LEU A 92 -1.43 6.22 -3.46
C LEU A 92 -0.36 6.90 -2.60
N THR A 93 0.43 7.77 -3.21
CA THR A 93 1.42 8.60 -2.50
C THR A 93 1.63 9.92 -3.23
N ASP A 94 1.96 10.97 -2.48
CA ASP A 94 2.34 12.30 -2.97
C ASP A 94 3.86 12.54 -2.92
N GLY A 95 4.64 11.60 -2.41
CA GLY A 95 6.07 11.77 -2.23
C GLY A 95 6.90 10.52 -2.42
N LEU A 96 8.19 10.67 -2.13
CA LEU A 96 9.18 9.61 -2.18
C LEU A 96 9.43 9.07 -0.77
N ASN A 97 9.94 7.83 -0.67
CA ASN A 97 10.36 7.28 0.63
C ASN A 97 11.54 8.07 1.19
N THR A 98 11.40 8.57 2.40
CA THR A 98 12.41 9.43 3.02
C THR A 98 12.98 8.87 4.31
N GLN A 99 12.28 7.95 4.97
CA GLN A 99 12.73 7.43 6.26
C GLN A 99 12.07 6.10 6.60
N ASP A 100 12.84 5.20 7.24
CA ASP A 100 12.32 4.11 8.03
C ASP A 100 12.94 4.16 9.45
N ARG A 101 12.83 3.08 10.20
CA ARG A 101 13.38 2.98 11.56
C ARG A 101 14.91 3.14 11.61
N TRP A 102 15.62 2.73 10.57
CA TRP A 102 17.09 2.65 10.55
C TRP A 102 17.74 3.52 9.49
N TYR A 103 17.01 3.84 8.43
CA TYR A 103 17.54 4.54 7.27
C TYR A 103 16.73 5.78 6.94
N GLY A 104 17.43 6.77 6.37
CA GLY A 104 16.82 8.01 5.94
C GLY A 104 16.80 9.07 7.04
N ASN A 105 16.45 10.28 6.64
CA ASN A 105 16.43 11.48 7.50
C ASN A 105 15.07 12.20 7.52
N GLY A 106 14.07 11.65 6.83
CA GLY A 106 12.74 12.24 6.70
C GLY A 106 12.61 13.36 5.68
N SER A 107 13.70 13.75 5.02
CA SER A 107 13.69 14.89 4.07
C SER A 107 14.23 14.54 2.70
N SER A 108 15.11 13.56 2.59
CA SER A 108 15.73 13.14 1.33
C SER A 108 15.31 11.72 0.96
N PRO A 109 15.20 11.38 -0.34
CA PRO A 109 14.91 10.02 -0.78
C PRO A 109 15.87 9.00 -0.18
N SER A 110 15.37 7.84 0.24
CA SER A 110 16.12 6.78 0.88
C SER A 110 16.14 5.51 0.03
N PRO A 111 17.24 5.21 -0.68
CA PRO A 111 17.33 3.99 -1.48
C PRO A 111 17.20 2.69 -0.67
N GLN A 112 17.53 2.72 0.61
CA GLN A 112 17.39 1.56 1.49
C GLN A 112 15.91 1.26 1.80
N VAL A 113 15.10 2.31 2.00
CA VAL A 113 13.65 2.16 2.16
C VAL A 113 13.02 1.68 0.85
N ASP A 114 13.46 2.22 -0.29
CA ASP A 114 13.02 1.80 -1.62
C ASP A 114 13.31 0.32 -1.89
N ALA A 115 14.51 -0.15 -1.53
CA ALA A 115 14.88 -1.55 -1.70
C ALA A 115 13.96 -2.49 -0.91
N ARG A 116 13.56 -2.12 0.30
CA ARG A 116 12.59 -2.89 1.11
C ARG A 116 11.22 -2.92 0.43
N GLN A 117 10.74 -1.79 -0.04
CA GLN A 117 9.47 -1.73 -0.75
C GLN A 117 9.48 -2.55 -2.03
N GLN A 118 10.60 -2.58 -2.76
CA GLN A 118 10.74 -3.40 -3.96
C GLN A 118 10.57 -4.89 -3.69
N ILE A 119 11.18 -5.40 -2.61
CA ILE A 119 11.02 -6.79 -2.18
C ILE A 119 9.53 -7.06 -1.88
N LEU A 120 8.89 -6.18 -1.15
CA LEU A 120 7.48 -6.30 -0.80
C LEU A 120 6.59 -6.31 -2.05
N CYS A 121 6.80 -5.39 -3.00
CA CYS A 121 6.06 -5.37 -4.26
C CYS A 121 6.21 -6.68 -5.04
N SER A 122 7.41 -7.26 -5.06
CA SER A 122 7.67 -8.55 -5.69
C SER A 122 6.91 -9.69 -5.00
N ASN A 123 6.90 -9.71 -3.67
CA ASN A 123 6.18 -10.71 -2.88
C ASN A 123 4.66 -10.62 -3.09
N ILE A 124 4.10 -9.43 -3.13
CA ILE A 124 2.68 -9.20 -3.38
C ILE A 124 2.28 -9.69 -4.78
N LYS A 125 3.08 -9.38 -5.81
CA LYS A 125 2.84 -9.86 -7.17
C LYS A 125 2.95 -11.38 -7.28
N THR A 126 3.93 -11.97 -6.61
CA THR A 126 4.09 -13.44 -6.54
C THR A 126 2.89 -14.11 -5.85
N ALA A 127 2.26 -13.45 -4.89
CA ALA A 127 1.03 -13.92 -4.26
C ALA A 127 -0.23 -13.77 -5.14
N GLY A 128 -0.09 -13.32 -6.39
CA GLY A 128 -1.19 -13.15 -7.33
C GLY A 128 -2.08 -11.93 -7.06
N ILE A 129 -1.59 -10.96 -6.30
CA ILE A 129 -2.31 -9.72 -5.99
C ILE A 129 -1.94 -8.64 -6.99
N THR A 130 -2.94 -7.99 -7.55
CA THR A 130 -2.75 -6.87 -8.47
C THR A 130 -2.42 -5.59 -7.70
N ILE A 131 -1.37 -4.89 -8.12
CA ILE A 131 -0.98 -3.60 -7.54
C ILE A 131 -1.18 -2.50 -8.58
N TYR A 132 -1.97 -1.51 -8.22
CA TYR A 132 -2.01 -0.20 -8.87
C TYR A 132 -1.18 0.76 -8.03
N THR A 133 -0.37 1.59 -8.69
CA THR A 133 0.38 2.66 -8.02
C THR A 133 -0.01 4.00 -8.61
N VAL A 134 -0.25 4.97 -7.74
CA VAL A 134 -0.66 6.33 -8.11
C VAL A 134 0.30 7.30 -7.44
N GLN A 135 1.11 7.98 -8.23
CA GLN A 135 1.96 9.07 -7.78
C GLN A 135 1.26 10.39 -8.02
N VAL A 136 0.93 11.13 -6.96
CA VAL A 136 0.42 12.50 -7.04
C VAL A 136 1.62 13.44 -6.95
N ASN A 137 2.04 13.96 -8.08
CA ASN A 137 3.24 14.79 -8.20
C ASN A 137 2.87 16.25 -8.46
N THR A 138 2.47 16.95 -7.41
CA THR A 138 2.15 18.38 -7.47
C THR A 138 3.36 19.29 -7.30
N ASP A 139 4.42 18.78 -6.70
CA ASP A 139 5.59 19.56 -6.30
C ASP A 139 6.78 19.43 -7.26
N GLY A 140 6.62 18.64 -8.33
CA GLY A 140 7.64 18.48 -9.37
C GLY A 140 8.73 17.47 -9.03
N ASP A 141 8.47 16.55 -8.13
CA ASP A 141 9.36 15.43 -7.82
C ASP A 141 9.65 14.55 -9.05
N PRO A 142 10.78 13.85 -9.10
CA PRO A 142 11.02 12.88 -10.15
C PRO A 142 9.94 11.80 -10.18
N THR A 143 9.59 11.34 -11.38
CA THR A 143 8.74 10.15 -11.52
C THR A 143 9.40 8.96 -10.84
N SER A 144 8.69 8.33 -9.89
CA SER A 144 9.22 7.23 -9.09
C SER A 144 9.35 5.95 -9.92
N THR A 145 10.59 5.56 -10.20
CA THR A 145 10.88 4.27 -10.83
C THR A 145 10.46 3.09 -9.96
N LEU A 146 10.52 3.26 -8.63
CA LEU A 146 10.03 2.27 -7.67
C LEU A 146 8.53 2.02 -7.85
N LEU A 147 7.72 3.07 -7.94
CA LEU A 147 6.27 2.93 -8.13
C LEU A 147 5.92 2.32 -9.49
N GLN A 148 6.67 2.69 -10.54
CA GLN A 148 6.53 2.06 -11.87
C GLN A 148 6.81 0.55 -11.82
N GLN A 149 7.87 0.15 -11.11
CA GLN A 149 8.25 -1.26 -10.96
C GLN A 149 7.33 -2.01 -9.98
N CYS A 150 6.77 -1.33 -8.99
CA CYS A 150 5.83 -1.88 -8.03
C CYS A 150 4.49 -2.21 -8.65
N ALA A 151 3.99 -1.39 -9.57
CA ALA A 151 2.79 -1.70 -10.33
C ALA A 151 2.89 -3.09 -11.00
N THR A 152 1.76 -3.79 -11.11
CA THR A 152 1.74 -5.14 -11.71
C THR A 152 2.19 -5.10 -13.17
N ASP A 153 1.80 -4.07 -13.90
CA ASP A 153 2.26 -3.74 -15.25
C ASP A 153 2.19 -2.22 -15.49
N SER A 154 2.71 -1.76 -16.62
CA SER A 154 2.81 -0.33 -16.95
C SER A 154 1.47 0.39 -17.02
N ASN A 155 0.37 -0.32 -17.31
CA ASN A 155 -0.97 0.27 -17.37
C ASN A 155 -1.58 0.47 -15.97
N LYS A 156 -0.91 0.03 -14.94
CA LYS A 156 -1.33 0.15 -13.52
C LYS A 156 -0.51 1.16 -12.73
N PHE A 157 0.37 1.90 -13.41
CA PHE A 157 1.04 3.05 -12.85
C PHE A 157 0.41 4.33 -13.36
N PHE A 158 0.01 5.23 -12.46
CA PHE A 158 -0.55 6.53 -12.78
C PHE A 158 0.31 7.64 -12.19
N LEU A 159 0.69 8.60 -13.02
CA LEU A 159 1.35 9.83 -12.61
C LEU A 159 0.35 10.98 -12.73
N LEU A 160 -0.01 11.59 -11.61
CA LEU A 160 -0.93 12.71 -11.54
C LEU A 160 -0.15 13.99 -11.25
N THR A 161 -0.37 15.03 -12.02
CA THR A 161 0.26 16.34 -11.82
C THR A 161 -0.66 17.33 -11.10
N SER A 162 -1.86 16.89 -10.75
CA SER A 162 -2.86 17.68 -10.04
C SER A 162 -3.74 16.77 -9.17
N ALA A 163 -4.07 17.23 -7.96
CA ALA A 163 -4.98 16.53 -7.06
C ALA A 163 -6.38 16.29 -7.66
N ASN A 164 -6.83 17.16 -8.58
CA ASN A 164 -8.12 16.99 -9.26
C ASN A 164 -8.21 15.73 -10.12
N GLN A 165 -7.08 15.14 -10.49
CA GLN A 165 -7.04 13.89 -11.28
C GLN A 165 -7.27 12.63 -10.42
N ILE A 166 -7.22 12.74 -9.09
CA ILE A 166 -7.36 11.59 -8.19
C ILE A 166 -8.69 10.88 -8.42
N VAL A 167 -9.81 11.62 -8.41
CA VAL A 167 -11.15 11.05 -8.56
C VAL A 167 -11.28 10.29 -9.87
N SER A 168 -10.93 10.92 -10.99
CA SER A 168 -11.03 10.28 -12.30
C SER A 168 -10.11 9.07 -12.47
N THR A 169 -8.96 9.07 -11.77
CA THR A 169 -8.04 7.93 -11.76
C THR A 169 -8.66 6.75 -10.99
N PHE A 170 -9.25 7.02 -9.82
CA PHE A 170 -9.95 5.96 -9.08
C PHE A 170 -11.17 5.42 -9.83
N ASP A 171 -11.92 6.27 -10.55
CA ASP A 171 -13.00 5.83 -11.43
C ASP A 171 -12.48 4.92 -12.56
N THR A 172 -11.33 5.27 -13.14
CA THR A 172 -10.66 4.45 -14.16
C THR A 172 -10.24 3.09 -13.61
N ILE A 173 -9.61 3.09 -12.43
CA ILE A 173 -9.22 1.85 -11.75
C ILE A 173 -10.47 1.01 -11.44
N GLY A 174 -11.51 1.60 -10.84
CA GLY A 174 -12.76 0.92 -10.51
C GLY A 174 -13.43 0.30 -11.74
N THR A 175 -13.48 1.04 -12.84
CA THR A 175 -14.03 0.55 -14.11
C THR A 175 -13.21 -0.62 -14.66
N SER A 176 -11.89 -0.57 -14.57
CA SER A 176 -10.99 -1.64 -15.04
C SER A 176 -11.14 -2.95 -14.25
N LEU A 177 -11.67 -2.89 -13.04
CA LEU A 177 -11.91 -4.04 -12.17
C LEU A 177 -13.28 -4.69 -12.39
N GLN A 178 -14.17 -4.03 -13.11
CA GLN A 178 -15.48 -4.60 -13.42
C GLN A 178 -15.33 -5.73 -14.44
N PRO A 179 -15.87 -6.93 -14.17
CA PRO A 179 -15.84 -8.00 -15.15
C PRO A 179 -16.68 -7.60 -16.37
N LEU A 180 -16.11 -7.71 -17.56
CA LEU A 180 -16.86 -7.60 -18.81
C LEU A 180 -17.76 -8.83 -18.94
N TYR A 181 -19.04 -8.68 -18.65
CA TYR A 181 -20.03 -9.68 -18.99
C TYR A 181 -20.42 -9.51 -20.48
N VAL A 182 -19.97 -10.44 -21.31
CA VAL A 182 -20.53 -10.57 -22.65
C VAL A 182 -21.84 -11.36 -22.50
N SER A 183 -22.98 -10.68 -22.59
CA SER A 183 -24.26 -11.38 -22.75
C SER A 183 -24.27 -12.10 -24.09
N LYS A 184 -24.46 -13.43 -24.07
CA LYS A 184 -24.75 -14.21 -25.26
C LYS A 184 -26.19 -13.97 -25.71
#